data_5e64dbd2920a08e306a0b3fea7f6a596
#
_entry.id   5e64dbd2920a08e306a0b3fea7f6a596
#
_cell.length_a   1.000
_cell.length_b   1.000
_cell.length_c   1.000
_cell.angle_alpha   90.00
_cell.angle_beta   90.00
_cell.angle_gamma   90.00
#
_symmetry.space_group_name_H-M   'P 1'
#
loop_
_entity.id
_entity.type
_entity.pdbx_description
1 polymer ?
#
loop_
_entity_poly.entity_id
_entity_poly.type
_entity_poly.pdbx_seq_one_letter_code
_entity_poly.pdbx_strand_id
1 'polypeptide(L)'
;MARTEALALVRGGQAATWWRSNATALLFMMPAAILVLVFFFVPVLLTIGMGFTNIATATGLAGWQWIGTANYEQIFRGAFTGLIARNTLVYVVLTLSFNVIVGLTVALLSVHMADRAGGAFRALWLLPRISPSVVYVLMWTWAVSPPPFGIINQLVVPLGVAPRFWMNTDPWPVVIFVNGFVGASLGMLVFASAIESIPEDLFRAARVDGANAWQIVRRITLPLIRWPILFVLVYQTMSLLASYEYILLTTNGGPGLYLTEVWSLWAFHTALQSYFGNLEIGLGAAMAAILVLAGLIVSGLLLRLFRFNDLVAEPRVEIT
;
A
#
# COMPACT_ATOMS: atom_id res chain seq x y z
N MET A 1 -32.01 28.86 -31.81
CA MET A 1 -31.09 28.07 -32.66
C MET A 1 -29.77 28.80 -32.92
N ALA A 2 -29.70 30.02 -33.38
CA ALA A 2 -28.43 30.70 -33.70
C ALA A 2 -27.42 30.88 -32.56
N ARG A 3 -27.85 30.99 -31.27
CA ARG A 3 -26.97 31.17 -30.12
C ARG A 3 -26.26 29.89 -29.68
N THR A 4 -26.87 28.72 -29.91
CA THR A 4 -26.28 27.39 -29.64
C THR A 4 -25.24 27.01 -30.69
N GLU A 5 -25.46 27.37 -31.96
CA GLU A 5 -24.49 27.15 -33.03
C GLU A 5 -23.25 28.04 -32.90
N ALA A 6 -23.40 29.29 -32.48
CA ALA A 6 -22.30 30.21 -32.25
C ALA A 6 -21.41 29.72 -31.08
N LEU A 7 -21.99 29.20 -30.00
CA LEU A 7 -21.24 28.61 -28.88
C LEU A 7 -20.50 27.31 -29.25
N ALA A 8 -21.04 26.51 -30.14
CA ALA A 8 -20.39 25.31 -30.66
C ALA A 8 -19.19 25.64 -31.56
N LEU A 9 -19.29 26.66 -32.40
CA LEU A 9 -18.19 27.13 -33.25
C LEU A 9 -17.06 27.77 -32.47
N VAL A 10 -17.35 28.53 -31.40
CA VAL A 10 -16.33 29.11 -30.53
C VAL A 10 -15.60 28.02 -29.71
N ARG A 11 -16.31 27.01 -29.23
CA ARG A 11 -15.70 25.86 -28.53
C ARG A 11 -14.86 25.00 -29.48
N GLY A 12 -15.29 24.76 -30.70
CA GLY A 12 -14.53 24.04 -31.71
C GLY A 12 -13.21 24.74 -32.08
N GLY A 13 -13.26 26.09 -32.23
CA GLY A 13 -12.07 26.88 -32.49
C GLY A 13 -11.06 26.90 -31.36
N GLN A 14 -11.52 26.97 -30.13
CA GLN A 14 -10.65 26.89 -28.92
C GLN A 14 -9.99 25.53 -28.75
N ALA A 15 -10.71 24.45 -29.01
CA ALA A 15 -10.14 23.10 -28.99
C ALA A 15 -9.05 22.93 -30.05
N ALA A 16 -9.30 23.37 -31.31
CA ALA A 16 -8.33 23.26 -32.40
C ALA A 16 -7.05 24.07 -32.15
N THR A 17 -7.16 25.25 -31.57
CA THR A 17 -6.00 26.08 -31.18
C THR A 17 -5.23 25.47 -30.01
N TRP A 18 -5.93 24.89 -29.04
CA TRP A 18 -5.30 24.19 -27.92
C TRP A 18 -4.46 22.98 -28.40
N TRP A 19 -5.02 22.16 -29.29
CA TRP A 19 -4.32 21.01 -29.85
C TRP A 19 -3.07 21.42 -30.63
N ARG A 20 -3.14 22.49 -31.43
CA ARG A 20 -1.99 22.99 -32.21
C ARG A 20 -0.89 23.57 -31.32
N SER A 21 -1.25 24.32 -30.28
CA SER A 21 -0.26 24.90 -29.35
C SER A 21 0.43 23.85 -28.47
N ASN A 22 -0.24 22.73 -28.19
CA ASN A 22 0.29 21.67 -27.36
C ASN A 22 0.80 20.44 -28.14
N ALA A 23 0.71 20.44 -29.47
CA ALA A 23 1.09 19.29 -30.29
C ALA A 23 2.52 18.80 -30.03
N THR A 24 3.47 19.70 -29.87
CA THR A 24 4.87 19.37 -29.56
C THR A 24 4.99 18.71 -28.19
N ALA A 25 4.33 19.25 -27.18
CA ALA A 25 4.34 18.68 -25.83
C ALA A 25 3.68 17.30 -25.83
N LEU A 26 2.55 17.13 -26.52
CA LEU A 26 1.87 15.84 -26.66
C LEU A 26 2.74 14.82 -27.40
N LEU A 27 3.46 15.21 -28.45
CA LEU A 27 4.37 14.35 -29.20
C LEU A 27 5.51 13.82 -28.30
N PHE A 28 6.08 14.68 -27.45
CA PHE A 28 7.13 14.28 -26.50
C PHE A 28 6.59 13.40 -25.37
N MET A 29 5.34 13.57 -24.95
CA MET A 29 4.71 12.72 -23.94
C MET A 29 4.20 11.38 -24.49
N MET A 30 3.95 11.29 -25.81
CA MET A 30 3.33 10.12 -26.44
C MET A 30 4.09 8.80 -26.19
N PRO A 31 5.42 8.71 -26.31
CA PRO A 31 6.13 7.46 -26.05
C PRO A 31 5.90 6.94 -24.62
N ALA A 32 5.98 7.82 -23.63
CA ALA A 32 5.71 7.46 -22.24
C ALA A 32 4.24 7.06 -22.02
N ALA A 33 3.30 7.80 -22.61
CA ALA A 33 1.88 7.49 -22.53
C ALA A 33 1.54 6.12 -23.15
N ILE A 34 2.13 5.81 -24.32
CA ILE A 34 1.96 4.49 -24.97
C ILE A 34 2.51 3.37 -24.08
N LEU A 35 3.71 3.54 -23.51
CA LEU A 35 4.28 2.54 -22.61
C LEU A 35 3.37 2.29 -21.40
N VAL A 36 2.86 3.33 -20.76
CA VAL A 36 1.92 3.22 -19.65
C VAL A 36 0.63 2.52 -20.10
N LEU A 37 0.08 2.91 -21.24
CA LEU A 37 -1.15 2.32 -21.77
C LEU A 37 -0.96 0.83 -22.06
N VAL A 38 0.11 0.45 -22.76
CA VAL A 38 0.34 -0.94 -23.21
C VAL A 38 0.78 -1.83 -22.04
N PHE A 39 1.68 -1.37 -21.19
CA PHE A 39 2.26 -2.23 -20.14
C PHE A 39 1.55 -2.15 -18.79
N PHE A 40 0.70 -1.17 -18.58
CA PHE A 40 -0.08 -1.04 -17.35
C PHE A 40 -1.57 -1.26 -17.58
N PHE A 41 -2.22 -0.46 -18.44
CA PHE A 41 -3.67 -0.54 -18.60
C PHE A 41 -4.12 -1.81 -19.34
N VAL A 42 -3.43 -2.23 -20.40
CA VAL A 42 -3.82 -3.45 -21.13
C VAL A 42 -3.79 -4.69 -20.24
N PRO A 43 -2.73 -5.00 -19.47
CA PRO A 43 -2.74 -6.15 -18.54
C PRO A 43 -3.84 -6.06 -17.48
N VAL A 44 -4.13 -4.87 -16.93
CA VAL A 44 -5.22 -4.68 -15.97
C VAL A 44 -6.58 -5.01 -16.60
N LEU A 45 -6.85 -4.50 -17.79
CA LEU A 45 -8.11 -4.77 -18.50
C LEU A 45 -8.23 -6.25 -18.88
N LEU A 46 -7.15 -6.88 -19.32
CA LEU A 46 -7.11 -8.32 -19.59
C LEU A 46 -7.40 -9.12 -18.32
N THR A 47 -6.79 -8.78 -17.18
CA THR A 47 -7.06 -9.45 -15.90
C THR A 47 -8.52 -9.30 -15.50
N ILE A 48 -9.10 -8.11 -15.61
CA ILE A 48 -10.53 -7.90 -15.35
C ILE A 48 -11.38 -8.77 -16.30
N GLY A 49 -11.06 -8.79 -17.61
CA GLY A 49 -11.75 -9.61 -18.60
C GLY A 49 -11.67 -11.11 -18.31
N MET A 50 -10.48 -11.60 -17.91
CA MET A 50 -10.27 -13.00 -17.51
C MET A 50 -11.15 -13.38 -16.31
N GLY A 51 -11.47 -12.45 -15.41
CA GLY A 51 -12.36 -12.68 -14.28
C GLY A 51 -13.79 -13.10 -14.67
N PHE A 52 -14.21 -12.88 -15.92
CA PHE A 52 -15.51 -13.30 -16.47
C PHE A 52 -15.42 -14.60 -17.29
N THR A 53 -14.31 -15.31 -17.21
CA THR A 53 -14.05 -16.54 -17.99
C THR A 53 -13.74 -17.72 -17.07
N ASN A 54 -13.89 -18.94 -17.61
CA ASN A 54 -13.51 -20.18 -16.94
C ASN A 54 -12.08 -20.62 -17.24
N ILE A 55 -11.17 -19.69 -17.54
CA ILE A 55 -9.77 -20.04 -17.83
C ILE A 55 -9.15 -20.72 -16.60
N ALA A 56 -8.70 -21.95 -16.82
CA ALA A 56 -8.06 -22.80 -15.83
C ALA A 56 -7.07 -23.74 -16.53
N THR A 57 -6.20 -24.39 -15.77
CA THR A 57 -5.31 -25.41 -16.34
C THR A 57 -6.10 -26.52 -17.05
N ALA A 58 -7.25 -26.89 -16.52
CA ALA A 58 -8.12 -27.94 -17.10
C ALA A 58 -8.76 -27.51 -18.43
N THR A 59 -9.10 -26.26 -18.63
CA THR A 59 -9.69 -25.76 -19.89
C THR A 59 -8.65 -25.35 -20.92
N GLY A 60 -7.46 -25.01 -20.47
CA GLY A 60 -6.40 -24.44 -21.32
C GLY A 60 -6.80 -23.13 -21.99
N LEU A 61 -5.95 -22.64 -22.89
CA LEU A 61 -6.20 -21.42 -23.65
C LEU A 61 -7.13 -21.64 -24.86
N ALA A 62 -7.39 -22.87 -25.25
CA ALA A 62 -8.23 -23.18 -26.41
C ALA A 62 -9.70 -23.46 -26.02
N GLY A 63 -9.95 -23.91 -24.80
CA GLY A 63 -11.28 -24.30 -24.34
C GLY A 63 -11.97 -23.33 -23.38
N TRP A 64 -11.44 -22.11 -23.22
CA TRP A 64 -12.06 -21.14 -22.34
C TRP A 64 -13.39 -20.61 -22.90
N GLN A 65 -14.28 -20.27 -22.01
CA GLN A 65 -15.60 -19.74 -22.33
C GLN A 65 -15.88 -18.54 -21.43
N TRP A 66 -16.69 -17.63 -21.96
CA TRP A 66 -17.23 -16.52 -21.18
C TRP A 66 -18.37 -17.04 -20.29
N ILE A 67 -18.21 -16.93 -18.97
CA ILE A 67 -19.16 -17.42 -17.97
C ILE A 67 -19.87 -16.31 -17.19
N GLY A 68 -19.68 -15.05 -17.62
CA GLY A 68 -20.31 -13.89 -16.95
C GLY A 68 -19.82 -13.74 -15.51
N THR A 69 -20.75 -13.58 -14.56
CA THR A 69 -20.45 -13.30 -13.14
C THR A 69 -20.26 -14.56 -12.29
N ALA A 70 -20.20 -15.75 -12.86
CA ALA A 70 -20.14 -17.00 -12.12
C ALA A 70 -18.95 -17.07 -11.14
N ASN A 71 -17.77 -16.59 -11.53
CA ASN A 71 -16.60 -16.52 -10.63
C ASN A 71 -16.86 -15.62 -9.41
N TYR A 72 -17.49 -14.47 -9.61
CA TYR A 72 -17.84 -13.54 -8.53
C TYR A 72 -18.86 -14.16 -7.58
N GLU A 73 -19.88 -14.85 -8.11
CA GLU A 73 -20.86 -15.56 -7.29
C GLU A 73 -20.19 -16.67 -6.48
N GLN A 74 -19.29 -17.44 -7.07
CA GLN A 74 -18.52 -18.47 -6.39
C GLN A 74 -17.70 -17.88 -5.24
N ILE A 75 -17.01 -16.75 -5.47
CA ILE A 75 -16.23 -16.05 -4.44
C ILE A 75 -17.13 -15.66 -3.26
N PHE A 76 -18.25 -14.98 -3.53
CA PHE A 76 -19.13 -14.47 -2.45
C PHE A 76 -19.90 -15.57 -1.72
N ARG A 77 -20.13 -16.72 -2.34
CA ARG A 77 -20.76 -17.91 -1.70
C ARG A 77 -19.72 -18.79 -0.97
N GLY A 78 -18.44 -18.52 -1.12
CA GLY A 78 -17.37 -19.31 -0.51
C GLY A 78 -17.41 -19.26 1.02
N ALA A 79 -17.30 -20.43 1.67
CA ALA A 79 -17.38 -20.56 3.12
C ALA A 79 -16.30 -19.74 3.87
N PHE A 80 -15.15 -19.50 3.25
CA PHE A 80 -14.01 -18.79 3.86
C PHE A 80 -13.89 -17.34 3.43
N THR A 81 -14.72 -16.85 2.51
CA THR A 81 -14.66 -15.48 1.97
C THR A 81 -14.73 -14.42 3.07
N GLY A 82 -15.65 -14.57 4.01
CA GLY A 82 -15.79 -13.65 5.15
C GLY A 82 -14.58 -13.66 6.07
N LEU A 83 -14.00 -14.83 6.33
CA LEU A 83 -12.78 -14.97 7.13
C LEU A 83 -11.59 -14.27 6.45
N ILE A 84 -11.38 -14.53 5.17
CA ILE A 84 -10.27 -13.98 4.39
C ILE A 84 -10.42 -12.45 4.23
N ALA A 85 -11.64 -11.97 4.00
CA ALA A 85 -11.91 -10.53 3.97
C ALA A 85 -11.60 -9.85 5.31
N ARG A 86 -12.02 -10.44 6.43
CA ARG A 86 -11.67 -9.98 7.78
C ARG A 86 -10.16 -9.99 8.00
N ASN A 87 -9.48 -11.07 7.66
CA ASN A 87 -8.04 -11.20 7.77
C ASN A 87 -7.31 -10.10 6.98
N THR A 88 -7.78 -9.82 5.76
CA THR A 88 -7.24 -8.74 4.92
C THR A 88 -7.41 -7.39 5.60
N LEU A 89 -8.60 -7.11 6.15
CA LEU A 89 -8.85 -5.87 6.87
C LEU A 89 -7.94 -5.73 8.10
N VAL A 90 -7.84 -6.77 8.93
CA VAL A 90 -6.98 -6.80 10.12
C VAL A 90 -5.52 -6.56 9.72
N TYR A 91 -5.05 -7.28 8.73
CA TYR A 91 -3.69 -7.13 8.22
C TYR A 91 -3.39 -5.72 7.73
N VAL A 92 -4.25 -5.19 6.85
CA VAL A 92 -4.05 -3.84 6.28
C VAL A 92 -4.10 -2.77 7.38
N VAL A 93 -5.10 -2.80 8.26
CA VAL A 93 -5.27 -1.77 9.30
C VAL A 93 -4.12 -1.80 10.30
N LEU A 94 -3.75 -2.98 10.81
CA LEU A 94 -2.71 -3.08 11.82
C LEU A 94 -1.32 -2.79 11.24
N THR A 95 -1.01 -3.31 10.06
CA THR A 95 0.28 -3.05 9.40
C THR A 95 0.40 -1.59 8.96
N LEU A 96 -0.66 -0.99 8.43
CA LEU A 96 -0.70 0.44 8.08
C LEU A 96 -0.48 1.32 9.32
N SER A 97 -1.17 1.01 10.41
CA SER A 97 -0.99 1.72 11.69
C SER A 97 0.44 1.64 12.18
N PHE A 98 1.04 0.45 12.13
CA PHE A 98 2.45 0.24 12.46
C PHE A 98 3.37 1.08 11.56
N ASN A 99 3.17 1.02 10.24
CA ASN A 99 3.97 1.74 9.26
C ASN A 99 3.97 3.25 9.50
N VAL A 100 2.79 3.81 9.74
CA VAL A 100 2.63 5.26 9.93
C VAL A 100 3.18 5.70 11.29
N ILE A 101 2.81 5.00 12.36
CA ILE A 101 3.25 5.37 13.73
C ILE A 101 4.75 5.22 13.88
N VAL A 102 5.30 4.07 13.49
CA VAL A 102 6.75 3.82 13.60
C VAL A 102 7.51 4.72 12.64
N GLY A 103 7.06 4.84 11.37
CA GLY A 103 7.70 5.72 10.39
C GLY A 103 7.74 7.18 10.84
N LEU A 104 6.65 7.69 11.40
CA LEU A 104 6.59 9.06 11.95
C LEU A 104 7.51 9.22 13.17
N THR A 105 7.49 8.24 14.08
CA THR A 105 8.33 8.28 15.28
C THR A 105 9.81 8.30 14.90
N VAL A 106 10.22 7.42 13.98
CA VAL A 106 11.62 7.37 13.50
C VAL A 106 12.00 8.65 12.74
N ALA A 107 11.10 9.22 11.95
CA ALA A 107 11.32 10.50 11.28
C ALA A 107 11.55 11.62 12.30
N LEU A 108 10.65 11.76 13.28
CA LEU A 108 10.77 12.78 14.34
C LEU A 108 12.08 12.62 15.12
N LEU A 109 12.47 11.41 15.48
CA LEU A 109 13.72 11.17 16.18
C LEU A 109 14.92 11.54 15.30
N SER A 110 14.94 11.11 14.03
CA SER A 110 16.06 11.32 13.14
C SER A 110 16.33 12.79 12.81
N VAL A 111 15.28 13.60 12.68
CA VAL A 111 15.40 15.05 12.38
C VAL A 111 15.93 15.85 13.58
N HIS A 112 15.73 15.35 14.82
CA HIS A 112 16.25 16.00 16.03
C HIS A 112 17.66 15.56 16.42
N MET A 113 18.25 14.61 15.70
CA MET A 113 19.64 14.17 15.88
C MET A 113 20.60 15.11 15.13
N ALA A 114 21.89 15.11 15.51
CA ALA A 114 22.92 15.76 14.72
C ALA A 114 22.95 15.18 13.28
N ASP A 115 23.17 16.02 12.27
CA ASP A 115 23.00 15.68 10.84
C ASP A 115 23.64 14.34 10.43
N ARG A 116 24.89 14.09 10.86
CA ARG A 116 25.57 12.84 10.55
C ARG A 116 24.93 11.64 11.25
N ALA A 117 24.54 11.79 12.51
CA ALA A 117 23.91 10.73 13.27
C ALA A 117 22.49 10.45 12.77
N GLY A 118 21.71 11.48 12.48
CA GLY A 118 20.37 11.34 11.90
C GLY A 118 20.40 10.68 10.53
N GLY A 119 21.36 11.06 9.66
CA GLY A 119 21.57 10.43 8.36
C GLY A 119 21.94 8.95 8.48
N ALA A 120 22.89 8.61 9.35
CA ALA A 120 23.27 7.22 9.61
C ALA A 120 22.11 6.39 10.18
N PHE A 121 21.32 6.94 11.11
CA PHE A 121 20.15 6.29 11.68
C PHE A 121 19.10 6.00 10.60
N ARG A 122 18.82 6.96 9.71
CA ARG A 122 17.89 6.75 8.58
C ARG A 122 18.43 5.69 7.61
N ALA A 123 19.72 5.70 7.32
CA ALA A 123 20.35 4.69 6.46
C ALA A 123 20.23 3.28 7.04
N LEU A 124 20.47 3.10 8.34
CA LEU A 124 20.27 1.81 9.02
C LEU A 124 18.81 1.35 8.95
N TRP A 125 17.85 2.28 9.13
CA TRP A 125 16.43 1.96 9.08
C TRP A 125 15.95 1.57 7.66
N LEU A 126 16.70 1.90 6.62
CA LEU A 126 16.43 1.50 5.25
C LEU A 126 16.91 0.08 4.91
N LEU A 127 17.82 -0.50 5.67
CA LEU A 127 18.40 -1.83 5.38
C LEU A 127 17.35 -2.92 5.14
N PRO A 128 16.27 -3.05 5.95
CA PRO A 128 15.23 -4.03 5.69
C PRO A 128 14.58 -3.88 4.32
N ARG A 129 14.38 -2.64 3.86
CA ARG A 129 13.72 -2.34 2.59
C ARG A 129 14.57 -2.65 1.36
N ILE A 130 15.88 -2.50 1.45
CA ILE A 130 16.81 -2.80 0.36
C ILE A 130 17.25 -4.27 0.33
N SER A 131 16.96 -5.01 1.41
CA SER A 131 17.25 -6.45 1.46
C SER A 131 16.24 -7.24 0.61
N PRO A 132 16.67 -8.32 -0.09
CA PRO A 132 15.73 -9.21 -0.75
C PRO A 132 14.70 -9.76 0.25
N SER A 133 13.42 -9.70 -0.09
CA SER A 133 12.30 -10.09 0.79
C SER A 133 12.46 -11.50 1.35
N VAL A 134 12.87 -12.44 0.53
CA VAL A 134 13.10 -13.85 0.94
C VAL A 134 14.15 -13.92 2.05
N VAL A 135 15.29 -13.27 1.89
CA VAL A 135 16.37 -13.27 2.91
C VAL A 135 15.89 -12.63 4.18
N TYR A 136 15.24 -11.47 4.06
CA TYR A 136 14.71 -10.72 5.19
C TYR A 136 13.67 -11.55 5.98
N VAL A 137 12.71 -12.17 5.29
CA VAL A 137 11.69 -13.01 5.94
C VAL A 137 12.31 -14.24 6.61
N LEU A 138 13.26 -14.92 5.94
CA LEU A 138 13.98 -16.04 6.53
C LEU A 138 14.70 -15.65 7.83
N MET A 139 15.35 -14.49 7.88
CA MET A 139 15.99 -14.00 9.11
C MET A 139 14.96 -13.87 10.27
N TRP A 140 13.78 -13.36 9.99
CA TRP A 140 12.72 -13.25 10.99
C TRP A 140 12.12 -14.60 11.40
N THR A 141 11.88 -15.50 10.43
CA THR A 141 11.39 -16.86 10.76
C THR A 141 12.37 -17.63 11.65
N TRP A 142 13.68 -17.49 11.40
CA TRP A 142 14.71 -18.03 12.28
C TRP A 142 14.72 -17.32 13.65
N ALA A 143 14.58 -16.01 13.70
CA ALA A 143 14.55 -15.26 14.94
C ALA A 143 13.39 -15.66 15.86
N VAL A 144 12.21 -15.96 15.30
CA VAL A 144 11.02 -16.42 16.05
C VAL A 144 10.90 -17.94 16.14
N SER A 145 11.92 -18.70 15.72
CA SER A 145 11.92 -20.17 15.78
C SER A 145 11.61 -20.71 17.18
N PRO A 146 11.08 -21.93 17.27
CA PRO A 146 10.84 -22.58 18.56
C PRO A 146 12.10 -22.69 19.42
N PRO A 147 11.94 -22.77 20.75
CA PRO A 147 13.07 -23.04 21.64
C PRO A 147 13.77 -24.37 21.29
N PRO A 148 15.08 -24.47 21.44
CA PRO A 148 16.01 -23.48 21.99
C PRO A 148 16.61 -22.50 20.97
N PHE A 149 16.22 -22.53 19.69
CA PHE A 149 16.96 -21.90 18.60
C PHE A 149 16.59 -20.43 18.35
N GLY A 150 15.33 -20.03 18.55
CA GLY A 150 14.86 -18.68 18.24
C GLY A 150 15.45 -17.61 19.15
N ILE A 151 16.12 -16.61 18.58
CA ILE A 151 16.75 -15.50 19.33
C ILE A 151 15.70 -14.77 20.20
N ILE A 152 14.49 -14.56 19.69
CA ILE A 152 13.43 -13.88 20.45
C ILE A 152 13.07 -14.69 21.70
N ASN A 153 12.92 -16.01 21.60
CA ASN A 153 12.68 -16.87 22.76
C ASN A 153 13.86 -16.84 23.75
N GLN A 154 15.10 -16.82 23.24
CA GLN A 154 16.29 -16.72 24.11
C GLN A 154 16.35 -15.39 24.87
N LEU A 155 15.82 -14.29 24.31
CA LEU A 155 15.79 -12.99 24.97
C LEU A 155 14.63 -12.86 25.96
N VAL A 156 13.45 -13.41 25.68
CA VAL A 156 12.26 -13.19 26.51
C VAL A 156 12.12 -14.21 27.64
N VAL A 157 12.64 -15.45 27.49
CA VAL A 157 12.57 -16.48 28.53
C VAL A 157 13.31 -16.09 29.83
N PRO A 158 14.51 -15.50 29.78
CA PRO A 158 15.17 -15.02 31.01
C PRO A 158 14.41 -13.89 31.71
N LEU A 159 13.52 -13.20 31.01
CA LEU A 159 12.64 -12.14 31.55
C LEU A 159 11.35 -12.71 32.18
N GLY A 160 11.24 -14.03 32.30
CA GLY A 160 10.08 -14.70 32.88
C GLY A 160 8.92 -14.94 31.91
N VAL A 161 9.11 -14.70 30.62
CA VAL A 161 8.08 -15.00 29.60
C VAL A 161 8.21 -16.46 29.19
N ALA A 162 7.08 -17.20 29.18
CA ALA A 162 7.07 -18.58 28.71
C ALA A 162 7.50 -18.69 27.25
N PRO A 163 8.28 -19.70 26.86
CA PRO A 163 8.69 -19.91 25.48
C PRO A 163 7.47 -20.10 24.57
N ARG A 164 7.48 -19.47 23.41
CA ARG A 164 6.33 -19.48 22.49
C ARG A 164 6.71 -20.05 21.14
N PHE A 165 5.74 -20.75 20.53
CA PHE A 165 5.78 -21.18 19.13
C PHE A 165 5.09 -20.13 18.26
N TRP A 166 5.73 -18.95 18.14
CA TRP A 166 5.16 -17.74 17.54
C TRP A 166 4.39 -17.98 16.25
N MET A 167 4.96 -18.77 15.33
CA MET A 167 4.35 -19.04 14.02
C MET A 167 3.12 -19.95 14.08
N ASN A 168 3.01 -20.77 15.15
CA ASN A 168 1.92 -21.73 15.27
C ASN A 168 0.79 -21.24 16.17
N THR A 169 1.14 -20.53 17.27
CA THR A 169 0.15 -20.09 18.25
C THR A 169 -0.39 -18.70 17.98
N ASP A 170 0.46 -17.80 17.47
CA ASP A 170 0.11 -16.39 17.31
C ASP A 170 0.90 -15.76 16.13
N PRO A 171 0.60 -16.16 14.89
CA PRO A 171 1.36 -15.73 13.71
C PRO A 171 1.14 -14.26 13.33
N TRP A 172 0.01 -13.66 13.68
CA TRP A 172 -0.35 -12.30 13.28
C TRP A 172 0.66 -11.23 13.70
N PRO A 173 1.12 -11.17 14.98
CA PRO A 173 2.15 -10.21 15.37
C PRO A 173 3.42 -10.35 14.53
N VAL A 174 3.84 -11.57 14.18
CA VAL A 174 5.04 -11.81 13.36
C VAL A 174 4.83 -11.27 11.95
N VAL A 175 3.71 -11.62 11.30
CA VAL A 175 3.38 -11.16 9.93
C VAL A 175 3.30 -9.63 9.87
N ILE A 176 2.61 -9.01 10.83
CA ILE A 176 2.45 -7.55 10.89
C ILE A 176 3.79 -6.87 11.11
N PHE A 177 4.62 -7.40 12.03
CA PHE A 177 5.92 -6.81 12.36
C PHE A 177 6.89 -6.93 11.18
N VAL A 178 6.97 -8.08 10.53
CA VAL A 178 7.87 -8.33 9.40
C VAL A 178 7.58 -7.36 8.26
N ASN A 179 6.34 -7.26 7.80
CA ASN A 179 5.98 -6.31 6.74
C ASN A 179 6.00 -4.86 7.27
N GLY A 180 5.51 -4.63 8.47
CA GLY A 180 5.44 -3.31 9.09
C GLY A 180 6.81 -2.65 9.20
N PHE A 181 7.83 -3.39 9.59
CA PHE A 181 9.18 -2.86 9.72
C PHE A 181 9.75 -2.37 8.37
N VAL A 182 9.50 -3.12 7.30
CA VAL A 182 9.87 -2.70 5.93
C VAL A 182 9.03 -1.49 5.48
N GLY A 183 7.71 -1.52 5.75
CA GLY A 183 6.79 -0.46 5.36
C GLY A 183 7.07 0.88 6.07
N ALA A 184 7.43 0.83 7.36
CA ALA A 184 7.75 2.01 8.16
C ALA A 184 8.91 2.85 7.58
N SER A 185 9.85 2.23 6.87
CA SER A 185 10.98 2.92 6.25
C SER A 185 10.56 3.93 5.18
N LEU A 186 9.50 3.65 4.42
CA LEU A 186 8.96 4.61 3.45
C LEU A 186 8.32 5.82 4.18
N GLY A 187 7.50 5.53 5.19
CA GLY A 187 6.90 6.58 6.02
C GLY A 187 7.98 7.48 6.64
N MET A 188 9.03 6.88 7.21
CA MET A 188 10.17 7.61 7.75
C MET A 188 10.79 8.58 6.74
N LEU A 189 11.09 8.13 5.52
CA LEU A 189 11.70 8.98 4.48
C LEU A 189 10.81 10.16 4.10
N VAL A 190 9.54 9.87 3.81
CA VAL A 190 8.57 10.90 3.39
C VAL A 190 8.33 11.91 4.53
N PHE A 191 8.16 11.42 5.75
CA PHE A 191 7.89 12.29 6.90
C PHE A 191 9.13 13.10 7.30
N ALA A 192 10.33 12.50 7.30
CA ALA A 192 11.57 13.22 7.62
C ALA A 192 11.80 14.38 6.65
N SER A 193 11.72 14.12 5.33
CA SER A 193 11.85 15.17 4.31
C SER A 193 10.78 16.27 4.45
N ALA A 194 9.54 15.89 4.78
CA ALA A 194 8.47 16.85 5.00
C ALA A 194 8.69 17.70 6.25
N ILE A 195 9.20 17.12 7.35
CA ILE A 195 9.50 17.85 8.58
C ILE A 195 10.68 18.81 8.35
N GLU A 196 11.72 18.36 7.66
CA GLU A 196 12.88 19.19 7.31
C GLU A 196 12.54 20.38 6.38
N SER A 197 11.43 20.29 5.63
CA SER A 197 10.95 21.40 4.80
C SER A 197 10.19 22.49 5.56
N ILE A 198 9.84 22.28 6.82
CA ILE A 198 9.15 23.26 7.65
C ILE A 198 10.14 24.37 8.05
N PRO A 199 9.81 25.66 7.83
CA PRO A 199 10.68 26.76 8.25
C PRO A 199 11.01 26.72 9.74
N GLU A 200 12.31 26.80 10.07
CA GLU A 200 12.79 26.68 11.46
C GLU A 200 12.25 27.80 12.37
N ASP A 201 11.93 28.95 11.79
CA ASP A 201 11.38 30.09 12.54
C ASP A 201 10.05 29.75 13.23
N LEU A 202 9.23 28.85 12.66
CA LEU A 202 8.00 28.39 13.31
C LEU A 202 8.31 27.60 14.59
N PHE A 203 9.37 26.79 14.56
CA PHE A 203 9.80 26.06 15.75
C PHE A 203 10.44 26.96 16.80
N ARG A 204 11.19 27.98 16.37
CA ARG A 204 11.81 28.97 17.26
C ARG A 204 10.75 29.81 17.97
N ALA A 205 9.77 30.34 17.23
CA ALA A 205 8.67 31.12 17.79
C ALA A 205 7.88 30.29 18.82
N ALA A 206 7.51 29.05 18.49
CA ALA A 206 6.81 28.18 19.42
C ALA A 206 7.59 27.90 20.73
N ARG A 207 8.93 27.76 20.64
CA ARG A 207 9.77 27.59 21.84
C ARG A 207 9.81 28.85 22.70
N VAL A 208 9.85 30.05 22.08
CA VAL A 208 9.77 31.32 22.79
C VAL A 208 8.41 31.47 23.51
N ASP A 209 7.32 30.99 22.87
CA ASP A 209 5.98 30.95 23.48
C ASP A 209 5.82 29.85 24.55
N GLY A 210 6.87 29.12 24.88
CA GLY A 210 6.87 28.08 25.92
C GLY A 210 6.24 26.74 25.51
N ALA A 211 6.07 26.48 24.21
CA ALA A 211 5.53 25.20 23.74
C ALA A 211 6.50 24.04 24.00
N ASN A 212 5.97 22.97 24.60
CA ASN A 212 6.73 21.73 24.76
C ASN A 212 6.77 20.91 23.45
N ALA A 213 7.65 19.89 23.39
CA ALA A 213 7.86 19.07 22.21
C ALA A 213 6.56 18.42 21.67
N TRP A 214 5.68 17.92 22.54
CA TRP A 214 4.39 17.36 22.16
C TRP A 214 3.44 18.38 21.54
N GLN A 215 3.42 19.60 22.08
CA GLN A 215 2.62 20.69 21.53
C GLN A 215 3.13 21.11 20.14
N ILE A 216 4.45 21.16 19.95
CA ILE A 216 5.07 21.43 18.65
C ILE A 216 4.66 20.37 17.65
N VAL A 217 4.82 19.08 17.99
CA VAL A 217 4.44 17.98 17.09
C VAL A 217 2.95 18.06 16.73
N ARG A 218 2.07 18.21 17.73
CA ARG A 218 0.62 18.17 17.51
C ARG A 218 0.05 19.41 16.81
N ARG A 219 0.59 20.62 17.10
CA ARG A 219 0.01 21.88 16.63
C ARG A 219 0.73 22.48 15.43
N ILE A 220 1.98 22.09 15.19
CA ILE A 220 2.79 22.63 14.09
C ILE A 220 3.14 21.52 13.11
N THR A 221 3.88 20.49 13.55
CA THR A 221 4.43 19.46 12.64
C THR A 221 3.31 18.68 11.94
N LEU A 222 2.42 18.01 12.69
CA LEU A 222 1.37 17.17 12.10
C LEU A 222 0.42 17.92 11.16
N PRO A 223 -0.07 19.13 11.49
CA PRO A 223 -0.90 19.91 10.57
C PRO A 223 -0.19 20.30 9.28
N LEU A 224 1.11 20.63 9.34
CA LEU A 224 1.87 21.05 8.17
C LEU A 224 2.26 19.87 7.25
N ILE A 225 2.48 18.67 7.82
CA ILE A 225 2.80 17.48 7.03
C ILE A 225 1.57 16.62 6.70
N ARG A 226 0.35 17.12 6.84
CA ARG A 226 -0.87 16.33 6.59
C ARG A 226 -0.96 15.78 5.16
N TRP A 227 -0.42 16.51 4.15
CA TRP A 227 -0.34 16.02 2.78
C TRP A 227 0.61 14.83 2.63
N PRO A 228 1.86 14.87 3.08
CA PRO A 228 2.73 13.71 3.17
C PRO A 228 2.10 12.51 3.92
N ILE A 229 1.38 12.77 5.03
CA ILE A 229 0.67 11.70 5.76
C ILE A 229 -0.39 11.05 4.87
N LEU A 230 -1.22 11.85 4.18
CA LEU A 230 -2.23 11.33 3.26
C LEU A 230 -1.60 10.51 2.14
N PHE A 231 -0.51 11.01 1.55
CA PHE A 231 0.22 10.30 0.51
C PHE A 231 0.69 8.92 1.00
N VAL A 232 1.32 8.85 2.18
CA VAL A 232 1.78 7.58 2.77
C VAL A 232 0.60 6.67 3.08
N LEU A 233 -0.50 7.18 3.62
CA LEU A 233 -1.70 6.39 3.91
C LEU A 233 -2.27 5.76 2.64
N VAL A 234 -2.47 6.53 1.57
CA VAL A 234 -3.04 6.03 0.31
C VAL A 234 -2.09 5.02 -0.34
N TYR A 235 -0.81 5.39 -0.48
CA TYR A 235 0.19 4.53 -1.10
C TYR A 235 0.35 3.20 -0.35
N GLN A 236 0.51 3.25 0.97
CA GLN A 236 0.69 2.06 1.81
C GLN A 236 -0.56 1.20 1.84
N THR A 237 -1.76 1.78 1.83
CA THR A 237 -3.01 1.01 1.77
C THR A 237 -3.06 0.19 0.48
N MET A 238 -2.78 0.81 -0.67
CA MET A 238 -2.74 0.11 -1.95
C MET A 238 -1.67 -0.99 -1.97
N SER A 239 -0.48 -0.68 -1.47
CA SER A 239 0.63 -1.62 -1.36
C SER A 239 0.29 -2.82 -0.47
N LEU A 240 -0.35 -2.59 0.69
CA LEU A 240 -0.72 -3.65 1.64
C LEU A 240 -1.87 -4.52 1.13
N LEU A 241 -2.85 -3.94 0.43
CA LEU A 241 -3.92 -4.70 -0.22
C LEU A 241 -3.36 -5.69 -1.26
N ALA A 242 -2.33 -5.30 -2.00
CA ALA A 242 -1.69 -6.16 -2.99
C ALA A 242 -0.58 -7.05 -2.40
N SER A 243 -0.21 -6.86 -1.13
CA SER A 243 0.90 -7.57 -0.49
C SER A 243 0.52 -9.00 -0.12
N TYR A 244 1.10 -9.97 -0.79
CA TYR A 244 0.97 -11.40 -0.47
C TYR A 244 2.33 -12.04 -0.11
N GLU A 245 3.43 -11.51 -0.63
CA GLU A 245 4.76 -12.12 -0.58
C GLU A 245 5.25 -12.35 0.86
N TYR A 246 5.12 -11.35 1.74
CA TYR A 246 5.54 -11.47 3.14
C TYR A 246 4.74 -12.54 3.89
N ILE A 247 3.43 -12.65 3.63
CA ILE A 247 2.57 -13.66 4.27
C ILE A 247 2.86 -15.04 3.69
N LEU A 248 3.03 -15.13 2.37
CA LEU A 248 3.43 -16.36 1.68
C LEU A 248 4.73 -16.93 2.25
N LEU A 249 5.75 -16.09 2.40
CA LEU A 249 7.07 -16.50 2.87
C LEU A 249 7.12 -16.77 4.38
N THR A 250 6.25 -16.13 5.20
CA THR A 250 6.22 -16.36 6.65
C THR A 250 5.36 -17.54 7.02
N THR A 251 4.08 -17.54 6.65
CA THR A 251 3.06 -18.47 7.13
C THR A 251 2.40 -19.29 6.02
N ASN A 252 2.55 -18.87 4.76
CA ASN A 252 1.83 -19.43 3.61
C ASN A 252 0.30 -19.51 3.83
N GLY A 253 -0.27 -18.51 4.53
CA GLY A 253 -1.70 -18.48 4.88
C GLY A 253 -2.09 -19.27 6.12
N GLY A 254 -1.14 -20.04 6.71
CA GLY A 254 -1.32 -20.88 7.92
C GLY A 254 -1.03 -20.18 9.26
N PRO A 255 -0.85 -20.96 10.35
CA PRO A 255 -1.09 -22.38 10.50
C PRO A 255 -2.58 -22.74 10.45
N GLY A 256 -2.88 -23.89 9.85
CA GLY A 256 -4.27 -24.37 9.68
C GLY A 256 -5.03 -23.66 8.57
N LEU A 257 -6.36 -23.91 8.49
CA LEU A 257 -7.18 -23.44 7.37
C LEU A 257 -7.33 -21.91 7.38
N TYR A 258 -6.65 -21.22 6.47
CA TYR A 258 -6.80 -19.80 6.17
C TYR A 258 -6.60 -18.85 7.36
N LEU A 259 -5.83 -19.23 8.41
CA LEU A 259 -5.69 -18.43 9.62
C LEU A 259 -5.05 -17.06 9.35
N THR A 260 -4.03 -17.00 8.49
CA THR A 260 -3.38 -15.77 8.04
C THR A 260 -3.57 -15.50 6.54
N GLU A 261 -4.46 -16.25 5.89
CA GLU A 261 -4.78 -16.02 4.48
C GLU A 261 -5.41 -14.64 4.31
N VAL A 262 -4.86 -13.86 3.41
CA VAL A 262 -5.42 -12.57 2.99
C VAL A 262 -5.86 -12.65 1.53
N TRP A 263 -6.66 -11.70 1.10
CA TRP A 263 -7.27 -11.72 -0.23
C TRP A 263 -6.27 -11.82 -1.38
N SER A 264 -5.18 -11.06 -1.32
CA SER A 264 -4.11 -11.10 -2.33
C SER A 264 -3.41 -12.46 -2.39
N LEU A 265 -3.18 -13.10 -1.24
CA LEU A 265 -2.58 -14.43 -1.15
C LEU A 265 -3.54 -15.50 -1.66
N TRP A 266 -4.82 -15.40 -1.32
CA TRP A 266 -5.86 -16.29 -1.82
C TRP A 266 -5.98 -16.23 -3.35
N ALA A 267 -5.98 -15.01 -3.94
CA ALA A 267 -5.94 -14.83 -5.38
C ALA A 267 -4.69 -15.49 -6.00
N PHE A 268 -3.52 -15.33 -5.37
CA PHE A 268 -2.28 -15.96 -5.80
C PHE A 268 -2.34 -17.50 -5.75
N HIS A 269 -2.80 -18.07 -4.63
CA HIS A 269 -2.95 -19.53 -4.49
C HIS A 269 -3.92 -20.09 -5.53
N THR A 270 -5.03 -19.41 -5.78
CA THR A 270 -6.06 -19.85 -6.74
C THR A 270 -5.55 -19.79 -8.18
N ALA A 271 -4.86 -18.72 -8.56
CA ALA A 271 -4.44 -18.50 -9.94
C ALA A 271 -3.11 -19.15 -10.31
N LEU A 272 -2.13 -19.17 -9.38
CA LEU A 272 -0.72 -19.43 -9.70
C LEU A 272 -0.09 -20.56 -8.87
N GLN A 273 -0.70 -20.93 -7.73
CA GLN A 273 -0.14 -21.98 -6.87
C GLN A 273 -1.23 -22.95 -6.41
N SER A 274 -1.44 -24.02 -7.16
CA SER A 274 -2.36 -25.08 -6.74
C SER A 274 -1.59 -26.33 -6.34
N TYR A 275 -1.84 -26.82 -5.12
CA TYR A 275 -1.28 -28.09 -4.65
C TYR A 275 -1.80 -29.31 -5.43
N PHE A 276 -2.94 -29.18 -6.13
CA PHE A 276 -3.60 -30.23 -6.89
C PHE A 276 -3.39 -30.10 -8.42
N GLY A 277 -2.58 -29.13 -8.86
CA GLY A 277 -2.25 -28.95 -10.27
C GLY A 277 -3.34 -28.29 -11.12
N ASN A 278 -4.49 -27.93 -10.56
CA ASN A 278 -5.55 -27.18 -11.25
C ASN A 278 -5.51 -25.71 -10.85
N LEU A 279 -4.96 -24.88 -11.72
CA LEU A 279 -4.93 -23.42 -11.53
C LEU A 279 -6.22 -22.82 -12.09
N GLU A 280 -6.96 -22.10 -11.26
CA GLU A 280 -8.21 -21.43 -11.65
C GLU A 280 -7.92 -19.95 -11.95
N ILE A 281 -7.30 -19.70 -13.10
CA ILE A 281 -6.80 -18.37 -13.49
C ILE A 281 -7.94 -17.35 -13.57
N GLY A 282 -9.09 -17.73 -14.16
CA GLY A 282 -10.27 -16.87 -14.23
C GLY A 282 -10.81 -16.49 -12.86
N LEU A 283 -10.88 -17.42 -11.92
CA LEU A 283 -11.34 -17.18 -10.56
C LEU A 283 -10.37 -16.27 -9.79
N GLY A 284 -9.06 -16.54 -9.89
CA GLY A 284 -8.04 -15.68 -9.29
C GLY A 284 -7.99 -14.28 -9.89
N ALA A 285 -8.26 -14.14 -11.18
CA ALA A 285 -8.40 -12.85 -11.85
C ALA A 285 -9.63 -12.06 -11.35
N ALA A 286 -10.76 -12.73 -11.10
CA ALA A 286 -11.94 -12.12 -10.48
C ALA A 286 -11.63 -11.61 -9.05
N MET A 287 -10.87 -12.40 -8.26
CA MET A 287 -10.41 -11.98 -6.92
C MET A 287 -9.52 -10.74 -7.00
N ALA A 288 -8.59 -10.70 -7.96
CA ALA A 288 -7.73 -9.54 -8.17
C ALA A 288 -8.53 -8.29 -8.59
N ALA A 289 -9.55 -8.44 -9.43
CA ALA A 289 -10.43 -7.34 -9.82
C ALA A 289 -11.21 -6.75 -8.63
N ILE A 290 -11.72 -7.62 -7.73
CA ILE A 290 -12.36 -7.18 -6.48
C ILE A 290 -11.38 -6.38 -5.61
N LEU A 291 -10.13 -6.84 -5.51
CA LEU A 291 -9.10 -6.17 -4.72
C LEU A 291 -8.77 -4.77 -5.28
N VAL A 292 -8.67 -4.63 -6.60
CA VAL A 292 -8.47 -3.33 -7.26
C VAL A 292 -9.62 -2.39 -6.95
N LEU A 293 -10.87 -2.85 -7.07
CA LEU A 293 -12.05 -2.05 -6.72
C LEU A 293 -12.04 -1.63 -5.25
N ALA A 294 -11.76 -2.55 -4.34
CA ALA A 294 -11.65 -2.24 -2.91
C ALA A 294 -10.57 -1.18 -2.64
N GLY A 295 -9.40 -1.31 -3.28
CA GLY A 295 -8.33 -0.33 -3.19
C GLY A 295 -8.74 1.05 -3.68
N LEU A 296 -9.40 1.14 -4.83
CA LEU A 296 -9.90 2.41 -5.37
C LEU A 296 -10.93 3.06 -4.45
N ILE A 297 -11.86 2.28 -3.88
CA ILE A 297 -12.87 2.78 -2.93
C ILE A 297 -12.19 3.34 -1.67
N VAL A 298 -11.29 2.56 -1.06
CA VAL A 298 -10.59 2.99 0.17
C VAL A 298 -9.72 4.22 -0.09
N SER A 299 -9.00 4.26 -1.22
CA SER A 299 -8.20 5.43 -1.61
C SER A 299 -9.06 6.67 -1.82
N GLY A 300 -10.20 6.52 -2.51
CA GLY A 300 -11.16 7.60 -2.70
C GLY A 300 -11.76 8.11 -1.39
N LEU A 301 -12.03 7.21 -0.43
CA LEU A 301 -12.50 7.58 0.92
C LEU A 301 -11.41 8.35 1.69
N LEU A 302 -10.16 7.90 1.64
CA LEU A 302 -9.03 8.61 2.28
C LEU A 302 -8.84 10.01 1.70
N LEU A 303 -8.87 10.14 0.35
CA LEU A 303 -8.76 11.45 -0.31
C LEU A 303 -9.89 12.40 0.11
N ARG A 304 -11.12 11.91 0.25
CA ARG A 304 -12.26 12.70 0.76
C ARG A 304 -12.09 13.08 2.22
N LEU A 305 -11.68 12.13 3.08
CA LEU A 305 -11.50 12.35 4.51
C LEU A 305 -10.48 13.46 4.81
N PHE A 306 -9.39 13.48 4.05
CA PHE A 306 -8.33 14.49 4.19
C PHE A 306 -8.61 15.77 3.40
N ARG A 307 -9.80 15.92 2.78
CA ARG A 307 -10.17 17.09 1.99
C ARG A 307 -9.09 17.44 0.96
N PHE A 308 -8.74 16.45 0.12
CA PHE A 308 -7.66 16.56 -0.87
C PHE A 308 -7.71 17.89 -1.67
N ASN A 309 -8.89 18.34 -2.07
CA ASN A 309 -9.06 19.58 -2.82
C ASN A 309 -8.54 20.82 -2.06
N ASP A 310 -8.70 20.85 -0.73
CA ASP A 310 -8.22 21.96 0.10
C ASP A 310 -6.69 21.92 0.25
N LEU A 311 -6.09 20.73 0.13
CA LEU A 311 -4.64 20.53 0.22
C LEU A 311 -3.89 20.92 -1.05
N VAL A 312 -4.58 20.88 -2.21
CA VAL A 312 -4.01 21.15 -3.55
C VAL A 312 -4.43 22.54 -4.05
N ALA A 313 -5.42 23.18 -3.42
CA ALA A 313 -5.84 24.52 -3.79
C ALA A 313 -4.68 25.52 -3.57
N GLU A 314 -4.38 26.31 -4.60
CA GLU A 314 -3.44 27.43 -4.48
C GLU A 314 -3.90 28.38 -3.36
N PRO A 315 -2.97 28.89 -2.51
CA PRO A 315 -3.32 29.87 -1.53
C PRO A 315 -3.92 31.09 -2.25
N ARG A 316 -5.20 31.37 -1.97
CA ARG A 316 -5.83 32.61 -2.45
C ARG A 316 -5.13 33.77 -1.76
N VAL A 317 -4.19 34.40 -2.44
CA VAL A 317 -3.63 35.68 -2.04
C VAL A 317 -4.71 36.69 -2.31
N GLU A 318 -5.49 37.08 -1.29
CA GLU A 318 -6.29 38.28 -1.36
C GLU A 318 -5.31 39.45 -1.39
N ILE A 319 -5.09 40.01 -2.56
CA ILE A 319 -4.39 41.29 -2.73
C ILE A 319 -5.39 42.35 -2.27
N THR A 320 -5.29 42.75 -1.02
CA THR A 320 -5.96 43.96 -0.46
C THR A 320 -5.16 45.20 -0.80
#